data_919885626683838067b4bae0343a893c
#
_entry.id   919885626683838067b4bae0343a893c
#
_cell.length_a   1.000
_cell.length_b   1.000
_cell.length_c   1.000
_cell.angle_alpha   90.00
_cell.angle_beta   90.00
_cell.angle_gamma   90.00
#
_symmetry.space_group_name_H-M   'P 1'
#
loop_
_entity.id
_entity.type
_entity.pdbx_description
1 polymer ?
#
loop_
_entity_poly.entity_id
_entity_poly.type
_entity_poly.pdbx_seq_one_letter_code
_entity_poly.pdbx_strand_id
1 'polypeptide(L)'
;SIPVVCELAKSAGAIVIAVVTMPFKLEGARVAKAEEGLAKLRQVCDTAIVIENDKLLKYAGNLSIQQAFAVADELIASMVKGITETITLPSLVNLDYADVRSVMHTGGGVAAIGVGESNSSDRARDAITRALENPLLEVDYTGAQGALVHITGGPDLRLEEVNLIGETVSQYLDPSAQVFWGARILPEFEGRVQVIVIITGVKSPYILGPVSYEAPVTREISQTLGIDIIR
;
A
#
# COMPACT_ATOMS: atom_id res chain seq x y z
N SER A 1 -2.63 20.76 -8.91
CA SER A 1 -2.32 19.91 -10.06
C SER A 1 -2.54 18.44 -9.78
N ILE A 2 -1.76 17.77 -8.88
CA ILE A 2 -1.98 16.34 -8.57
C ILE A 2 -3.40 16.07 -8.01
N PRO A 3 -3.92 16.82 -7.02
CA PRO A 3 -5.27 16.60 -6.52
C PRO A 3 -6.36 16.66 -7.61
N VAL A 4 -6.23 17.56 -8.58
CA VAL A 4 -7.19 17.66 -9.70
C VAL A 4 -7.18 16.40 -10.57
N VAL A 5 -5.99 15.82 -10.82
CA VAL A 5 -5.88 14.56 -11.56
C VAL A 5 -6.54 13.41 -10.77
N CYS A 6 -6.33 13.37 -9.45
CA CYS A 6 -6.95 12.38 -8.58
C CYS A 6 -8.49 12.50 -8.58
N GLU A 7 -9.03 13.71 -8.49
CA GLU A 7 -10.48 13.98 -8.58
C GLU A 7 -11.08 13.49 -9.90
N LEU A 8 -10.43 13.80 -11.01
CA LEU A 8 -10.87 13.35 -12.33
C LEU A 8 -10.84 11.82 -12.45
N ALA A 9 -9.77 11.18 -11.98
CA ALA A 9 -9.66 9.72 -11.97
C ALA A 9 -10.75 9.08 -11.09
N LYS A 10 -10.99 9.61 -9.91
CA LYS A 10 -12.03 9.13 -8.99
C LYS A 10 -13.43 9.32 -9.58
N SER A 11 -13.69 10.44 -10.24
CA SER A 11 -14.95 10.71 -10.95
C SER A 11 -15.19 9.73 -12.10
N ALA A 12 -14.11 9.21 -12.71
CA ALA A 12 -14.18 8.16 -13.72
C ALA A 12 -14.31 6.75 -13.13
N GLY A 13 -14.42 6.61 -11.81
CA GLY A 13 -14.56 5.33 -11.10
C GLY A 13 -13.25 4.57 -10.86
N ALA A 14 -12.10 5.24 -11.04
CA ALA A 14 -10.79 4.64 -10.75
C ALA A 14 -10.51 4.59 -9.24
N ILE A 15 -9.74 3.58 -8.82
CA ILE A 15 -9.10 3.55 -7.51
C ILE A 15 -7.87 4.45 -7.58
N VAL A 16 -7.74 5.36 -6.62
CA VAL A 16 -6.65 6.34 -6.58
C VAL A 16 -5.74 6.05 -5.39
N ILE A 17 -4.57 5.50 -5.66
CA ILE A 17 -3.53 5.26 -4.66
C ILE A 17 -2.43 6.30 -4.89
N ALA A 18 -2.19 7.14 -3.88
CA ALA A 18 -1.13 8.14 -3.91
C ALA A 18 0.10 7.62 -3.16
N VAL A 19 1.27 7.67 -3.79
CA VAL A 19 2.55 7.42 -3.12
C VAL A 19 3.34 8.72 -3.13
N VAL A 20 3.72 9.20 -1.97
CA VAL A 20 4.39 10.49 -1.80
C VAL A 20 5.60 10.37 -0.88
N THR A 21 6.59 11.23 -1.12
CA THR A 21 7.75 11.37 -0.24
C THR A 21 7.64 12.65 0.57
N MET A 22 8.00 12.58 1.86
CA MET A 22 8.08 13.75 2.73
C MET A 22 9.53 14.24 2.79
N PRO A 23 9.74 15.57 2.79
CA PRO A 23 11.09 16.14 2.92
C PRO A 23 11.72 15.76 4.25
N PHE A 24 13.04 15.89 4.36
CA PHE A 24 13.74 15.72 5.62
C PHE A 24 13.28 16.75 6.64
N LYS A 25 13.21 16.39 7.92
CA LYS A 25 12.84 17.30 9.03
C LYS A 25 13.69 18.56 9.09
N LEU A 26 14.96 18.45 8.69
CA LEU A 26 15.88 19.59 8.62
C LEU A 26 15.45 20.65 7.58
N GLU A 27 14.56 20.33 6.65
CA GLU A 27 14.08 21.26 5.61
C GLU A 27 12.97 22.21 6.11
N GLY A 28 12.55 22.10 7.37
CA GLY A 28 11.68 23.04 8.08
C GLY A 28 10.42 23.49 7.29
N ALA A 29 10.50 24.66 6.66
CA ALA A 29 9.35 25.24 5.94
C ALA A 29 8.80 24.36 4.82
N ARG A 30 9.62 23.47 4.22
CA ARG A 30 9.16 22.52 3.20
C ARG A 30 8.31 21.39 3.82
N VAL A 31 8.59 21.02 5.08
CA VAL A 31 7.79 20.02 5.80
C VAL A 31 6.36 20.51 5.97
N ALA A 32 6.16 21.74 6.49
CA ALA A 32 4.83 22.31 6.67
C ALA A 32 4.04 22.39 5.34
N LYS A 33 4.71 22.77 4.25
CA LYS A 33 4.10 22.80 2.92
C LYS A 33 3.75 21.41 2.39
N ALA A 34 4.56 20.41 2.69
CA ALA A 34 4.31 19.02 2.32
C ALA A 34 3.12 18.43 3.10
N GLU A 35 3.01 18.73 4.40
CA GLU A 35 1.85 18.35 5.24
C GLU A 35 0.55 18.95 4.71
N GLU A 36 0.54 20.24 4.34
CA GLU A 36 -0.61 20.88 3.71
C GLU A 36 -0.98 20.18 2.38
N GLY A 37 0.02 19.85 1.56
CA GLY A 37 -0.17 19.13 0.31
C GLY A 37 -0.75 17.73 0.52
N LEU A 38 -0.23 17.00 1.52
CA LEU A 38 -0.71 15.68 1.90
C LEU A 38 -2.16 15.73 2.40
N ALA A 39 -2.52 16.71 3.23
CA ALA A 39 -3.88 16.88 3.70
C ALA A 39 -4.88 17.09 2.55
N LYS A 40 -4.52 17.89 1.53
CA LYS A 40 -5.33 18.06 0.31
C LYS A 40 -5.42 16.78 -0.52
N LEU A 41 -4.34 16.03 -0.64
CA LEU A 41 -4.29 14.79 -1.40
C LEU A 41 -5.19 13.71 -0.79
N ARG A 42 -5.19 13.59 0.54
CA ARG A 42 -6.04 12.64 1.28
C ARG A 42 -7.54 12.87 1.12
N GLN A 43 -7.97 14.05 0.71
CA GLN A 43 -9.39 14.33 0.43
C GLN A 43 -9.86 13.69 -0.88
N VAL A 44 -8.94 13.43 -1.80
CA VAL A 44 -9.24 13.01 -3.16
C VAL A 44 -8.71 11.62 -3.52
N CYS A 45 -7.81 11.02 -2.75
CA CYS A 45 -7.33 9.66 -2.96
C CYS A 45 -8.06 8.65 -2.05
N ASP A 46 -8.01 7.38 -2.42
CA ASP A 46 -8.52 6.27 -1.60
C ASP A 46 -7.49 5.85 -0.56
N THR A 47 -6.22 5.84 -0.92
CA THR A 47 -5.10 5.54 -0.03
C THR A 47 -3.93 6.47 -0.32
N ALA A 48 -3.26 6.96 0.71
CA ALA A 48 -1.99 7.68 0.61
C ALA A 48 -0.89 6.95 1.36
N ILE A 49 0.14 6.53 0.64
CA ILE A 49 1.35 5.92 1.19
C ILE A 49 2.41 7.02 1.30
N VAL A 50 2.91 7.24 2.51
CA VAL A 50 3.86 8.31 2.82
C VAL A 50 5.23 7.71 3.14
N ILE A 51 6.24 8.07 2.38
CA ILE A 51 7.63 7.69 2.60
C ILE A 51 8.36 8.88 3.19
N GLU A 52 8.78 8.78 4.44
CA GLU A 52 9.58 9.83 5.08
C GLU A 52 11.05 9.69 4.69
N ASN A 53 11.64 10.75 4.14
CA ASN A 53 13.08 10.77 3.81
C ASN A 53 13.96 10.54 5.02
N ASP A 54 13.52 10.91 6.23
CA ASP A 54 14.25 10.63 7.47
C ASP A 54 14.45 9.14 7.75
N LYS A 55 13.56 8.29 7.25
CA LYS A 55 13.70 6.82 7.33
C LYS A 55 14.90 6.33 6.53
N LEU A 56 15.24 7.01 5.43
CA LEU A 56 16.43 6.67 4.63
C LEU A 56 17.72 6.85 5.46
N LEU A 57 17.76 7.79 6.39
CA LEU A 57 18.91 7.95 7.30
C LEU A 57 19.11 6.70 8.18
N LYS A 58 18.03 6.04 8.55
CA LYS A 58 18.09 4.82 9.39
C LYS A 58 18.53 3.59 8.59
N TYR A 59 18.03 3.43 7.35
CA TYR A 59 18.22 2.22 6.56
C TYR A 59 19.34 2.32 5.52
N ALA A 60 19.63 3.52 5.03
CA ALA A 60 20.58 3.79 3.96
C ALA A 60 21.57 4.91 4.32
N GLY A 61 21.74 5.21 5.62
CA GLY A 61 22.57 6.32 6.09
C GLY A 61 24.08 6.17 5.82
N ASN A 62 24.52 4.97 5.51
CA ASN A 62 25.91 4.67 5.10
C ASN A 62 26.12 4.76 3.58
N LEU A 63 25.07 4.99 2.81
CA LEU A 63 25.14 5.15 1.35
C LEU A 63 25.32 6.63 0.98
N SER A 64 25.76 6.88 -0.26
CA SER A 64 25.72 8.25 -0.79
C SER A 64 24.27 8.72 -0.92
N ILE A 65 24.04 10.04 -0.89
CA ILE A 65 22.69 10.62 -1.03
C ILE A 65 21.98 10.10 -2.29
N GLN A 66 22.71 9.97 -3.37
CA GLN A 66 22.18 9.47 -4.65
C GLN A 66 21.74 8.02 -4.55
N GLN A 67 22.53 7.17 -3.89
CA GLN A 67 22.18 5.78 -3.63
C GLN A 67 21.00 5.63 -2.66
N ALA A 68 20.95 6.45 -1.61
CA ALA A 68 19.84 6.43 -0.66
C ALA A 68 18.50 6.80 -1.32
N PHE A 69 18.48 7.82 -2.19
CA PHE A 69 17.28 8.14 -2.96
C PHE A 69 16.92 7.04 -3.96
N ALA A 70 17.91 6.40 -4.60
CA ALA A 70 17.65 5.28 -5.50
C ALA A 70 16.94 4.11 -4.80
N VAL A 71 17.20 3.86 -3.52
CA VAL A 71 16.47 2.85 -2.72
C VAL A 71 14.99 3.21 -2.59
N ALA A 72 14.67 4.48 -2.33
CA ALA A 72 13.27 4.93 -2.27
C ALA A 72 12.58 4.84 -3.64
N ASP A 73 13.27 5.25 -4.70
CA ASP A 73 12.76 5.20 -6.06
C ASP A 73 12.47 3.76 -6.50
N GLU A 74 13.36 2.81 -6.18
CA GLU A 74 13.20 1.39 -6.48
C GLU A 74 11.99 0.81 -5.74
N LEU A 75 11.79 1.17 -4.48
CA LEU A 75 10.63 0.76 -3.71
C LEU A 75 9.33 1.27 -4.34
N ILE A 76 9.27 2.55 -4.66
CA ILE A 76 8.08 3.16 -5.30
C ILE A 76 7.82 2.51 -6.65
N ALA A 77 8.86 2.35 -7.47
CA ALA A 77 8.75 1.71 -8.78
C ALA A 77 8.24 0.26 -8.66
N SER A 78 8.73 -0.49 -7.69
CA SER A 78 8.29 -1.86 -7.42
C SER A 78 6.83 -1.94 -7.00
N MET A 79 6.37 -1.01 -6.14
CA MET A 79 4.96 -0.93 -5.74
C MET A 79 4.06 -0.63 -6.95
N VAL A 80 4.39 0.39 -7.74
CA VAL A 80 3.59 0.80 -8.91
C VAL A 80 3.57 -0.31 -9.96
N LYS A 81 4.74 -0.88 -10.26
CA LYS A 81 4.88 -1.98 -11.19
C LYS A 81 4.09 -3.20 -10.73
N GLY A 82 4.23 -3.58 -9.45
CA GLY A 82 3.55 -4.73 -8.87
C GLY A 82 2.04 -4.67 -9.01
N ILE A 83 1.43 -3.56 -8.63
CA ILE A 83 -0.03 -3.36 -8.77
C ILE A 83 -0.44 -3.41 -10.25
N THR A 84 0.30 -2.69 -11.10
CA THR A 84 -0.04 -2.61 -12.52
C THR A 84 0.03 -3.98 -13.19
N GLU A 85 1.11 -4.72 -12.97
CA GLU A 85 1.29 -6.05 -13.55
C GLU A 85 0.26 -7.06 -13.05
N THR A 86 -0.12 -7.00 -11.77
CA THR A 86 -1.14 -7.86 -11.19
C THR A 86 -2.48 -7.74 -11.91
N ILE A 87 -2.85 -6.54 -12.34
CA ILE A 87 -4.15 -6.25 -12.96
C ILE A 87 -4.10 -6.40 -14.49
N THR A 88 -2.98 -6.04 -15.12
CA THR A 88 -2.93 -5.89 -16.60
C THR A 88 -2.38 -7.10 -17.33
N LEU A 89 -1.60 -7.95 -16.67
CA LEU A 89 -0.94 -9.08 -17.32
C LEU A 89 -1.70 -10.38 -17.10
N PRO A 90 -1.81 -11.24 -18.14
CA PRO A 90 -2.45 -12.55 -18.02
C PRO A 90 -1.74 -13.44 -16.99
N SER A 91 -2.50 -14.14 -16.18
CA SER A 91 -2.02 -15.03 -15.13
C SER A 91 -2.68 -16.39 -15.21
N LEU A 92 -2.09 -17.43 -14.62
CA LEU A 92 -2.67 -18.76 -14.52
C LEU A 92 -3.96 -18.74 -13.67
N VAL A 93 -3.89 -18.00 -12.55
CA VAL A 93 -5.04 -17.63 -11.74
C VAL A 93 -5.11 -16.09 -11.78
N ASN A 94 -6.10 -15.59 -12.52
CA ASN A 94 -6.22 -14.16 -12.77
C ASN A 94 -6.83 -13.45 -11.57
N LEU A 95 -6.29 -12.27 -11.29
CA LEU A 95 -6.89 -11.25 -10.44
C LEU A 95 -7.38 -10.13 -11.35
N ASP A 96 -8.61 -9.73 -11.18
CA ASP A 96 -9.19 -8.65 -11.99
C ASP A 96 -9.28 -7.33 -11.21
N TYR A 97 -9.68 -6.27 -11.91
CA TYR A 97 -9.87 -4.97 -11.29
C TYR A 97 -10.97 -4.97 -10.22
N ALA A 98 -11.98 -5.84 -10.36
CA ALA A 98 -13.06 -5.95 -9.38
C ALA A 98 -12.57 -6.53 -8.06
N ASP A 99 -11.63 -7.50 -8.11
CA ASP A 99 -10.98 -8.07 -6.92
C ASP A 99 -10.19 -7.00 -6.16
N VAL A 100 -9.34 -6.25 -6.89
CA VAL A 100 -8.58 -5.14 -6.30
C VAL A 100 -9.50 -4.10 -5.68
N ARG A 101 -10.57 -3.74 -6.38
CA ARG A 101 -11.56 -2.78 -5.90
C ARG A 101 -12.28 -3.28 -4.65
N SER A 102 -12.67 -4.55 -4.63
CA SER A 102 -13.33 -5.18 -3.48
C SER A 102 -12.44 -5.11 -2.24
N VAL A 103 -11.17 -5.55 -2.36
CA VAL A 103 -10.20 -5.50 -1.27
C VAL A 103 -9.99 -4.07 -0.78
N MET A 104 -9.78 -3.12 -1.68
CA MET A 104 -9.54 -1.71 -1.32
C MET A 104 -10.71 -1.09 -0.56
N HIS A 105 -11.94 -1.44 -0.89
CA HIS A 105 -13.13 -0.93 -0.18
C HIS A 105 -13.33 -1.60 1.18
N THR A 106 -12.98 -2.87 1.34
CA THR A 106 -13.17 -3.62 2.60
C THR A 106 -12.35 -3.02 3.75
N GLY A 107 -11.15 -2.55 3.50
CA GLY A 107 -10.25 -2.00 4.52
C GLY A 107 -10.42 -0.51 4.84
N GLY A 108 -11.53 0.11 4.47
CA GLY A 108 -11.73 1.55 4.69
C GLY A 108 -10.75 2.44 3.90
N GLY A 109 -10.19 1.90 2.81
CA GLY A 109 -9.24 2.62 1.95
C GLY A 109 -7.80 2.67 2.48
N VAL A 110 -7.50 2.04 3.62
CA VAL A 110 -6.13 2.00 4.14
C VAL A 110 -5.47 0.70 3.69
N ALA A 111 -4.54 0.77 2.75
CA ALA A 111 -3.87 -0.40 2.19
C ALA A 111 -2.35 -0.28 2.24
N ALA A 112 -1.70 -1.34 2.68
CA ALA A 112 -0.26 -1.54 2.53
C ALA A 112 0.02 -2.35 1.27
N ILE A 113 1.10 -2.01 0.59
CA ILE A 113 1.57 -2.71 -0.60
C ILE A 113 3.00 -3.15 -0.33
N GLY A 114 3.24 -4.44 -0.51
CA GLY A 114 4.55 -5.02 -0.37
C GLY A 114 4.96 -5.82 -1.60
N VAL A 115 6.24 -5.80 -1.91
CA VAL A 115 6.86 -6.60 -2.98
C VAL A 115 8.08 -7.28 -2.41
N GLY A 116 8.17 -8.58 -2.61
CA GLY A 116 9.34 -9.35 -2.21
C GLY A 116 9.72 -10.38 -3.28
N GLU A 117 10.98 -10.55 -3.50
CA GLU A 117 11.52 -11.54 -4.45
C GLU A 117 12.66 -12.32 -3.78
N SER A 118 12.73 -13.61 -4.05
CA SER A 118 13.82 -14.48 -3.60
C SER A 118 14.12 -15.60 -4.56
N ASN A 119 15.39 -15.99 -4.61
CA ASN A 119 15.92 -17.14 -5.32
C ASN A 119 16.65 -18.12 -4.39
N SER A 120 16.42 -18.03 -3.09
CA SER A 120 17.01 -18.91 -2.08
C SER A 120 16.39 -20.31 -2.11
N SER A 121 16.94 -21.22 -1.32
CA SER A 121 16.36 -22.55 -1.13
C SER A 121 14.99 -22.54 -0.46
N ASP A 122 14.66 -21.49 0.31
CA ASP A 122 13.35 -21.24 0.93
C ASP A 122 12.71 -19.98 0.34
N ARG A 123 12.76 -19.86 -1.01
CA ARG A 123 12.40 -18.67 -1.77
C ARG A 123 10.98 -18.15 -1.49
N ALA A 124 10.02 -19.05 -1.24
CA ALA A 124 8.66 -18.66 -0.95
C ALA A 124 8.55 -17.93 0.39
N ARG A 125 9.16 -18.46 1.43
CA ARG A 125 9.21 -17.84 2.77
C ARG A 125 9.94 -16.50 2.73
N ASP A 126 11.10 -16.47 2.11
CA ASP A 126 11.91 -15.25 2.01
C ASP A 126 11.19 -14.17 1.21
N ALA A 127 10.54 -14.53 0.10
CA ALA A 127 9.81 -13.56 -0.72
C ALA A 127 8.62 -12.96 0.03
N ILE A 128 7.80 -13.78 0.72
CA ILE A 128 6.67 -13.24 1.49
C ILE A 128 7.15 -12.42 2.69
N THR A 129 8.20 -12.83 3.37
CA THR A 129 8.79 -12.06 4.48
C THR A 129 9.25 -10.69 4.01
N ARG A 130 9.98 -10.61 2.88
CA ARG A 130 10.40 -9.34 2.28
C ARG A 130 9.23 -8.47 1.82
N ALA A 131 8.15 -9.09 1.33
CA ALA A 131 6.95 -8.36 0.93
C ALA A 131 6.24 -7.72 2.14
N LEU A 132 6.23 -8.39 3.29
CA LEU A 132 5.61 -7.87 4.52
C LEU A 132 6.54 -6.91 5.29
N GLU A 133 7.85 -7.13 5.24
CA GLU A 133 8.86 -6.31 5.91
C GLU A 133 9.29 -5.13 5.04
N ASN A 134 8.48 -4.07 4.98
CA ASN A 134 8.89 -2.84 4.31
C ASN A 134 9.66 -1.93 5.29
N PRO A 135 10.96 -1.68 5.08
CA PRO A 135 11.78 -0.92 6.02
C PRO A 135 11.39 0.57 6.12
N LEU A 136 10.70 1.10 5.12
CA LEU A 136 10.28 2.49 5.07
C LEU A 136 8.84 2.72 5.57
N LEU A 137 8.06 1.63 5.76
CA LEU A 137 6.70 1.67 6.24
C LEU A 137 6.59 0.83 7.52
N GLU A 138 6.19 1.44 8.62
CA GLU A 138 5.91 0.72 9.86
C GLU A 138 4.44 0.26 9.81
N VAL A 139 4.22 -1.00 9.44
CA VAL A 139 2.88 -1.55 9.23
C VAL A 139 2.57 -2.61 10.27
N ASP A 140 1.47 -2.43 10.99
CA ASP A 140 0.84 -3.47 11.79
C ASP A 140 -0.31 -4.08 10.97
N TYR A 141 -0.14 -5.33 10.60
CA TYR A 141 -1.10 -6.10 9.81
C TYR A 141 -2.17 -6.79 10.67
N THR A 142 -2.05 -6.73 12.00
CA THR A 142 -2.93 -7.46 12.91
C THR A 142 -4.38 -7.04 12.77
N GLY A 143 -5.24 -8.00 12.41
CA GLY A 143 -6.67 -7.78 12.21
C GLY A 143 -7.01 -7.09 10.88
N ALA A 144 -6.12 -7.17 9.90
CA ALA A 144 -6.40 -6.67 8.55
C ALA A 144 -7.62 -7.36 7.93
N GLN A 145 -8.40 -6.60 7.15
CA GLN A 145 -9.75 -6.98 6.72
C GLN A 145 -9.80 -7.56 5.32
N GLY A 146 -8.73 -7.41 4.55
CA GLY A 146 -8.63 -7.97 3.21
C GLY A 146 -7.20 -8.10 2.74
N ALA A 147 -6.95 -9.07 1.87
CA ALA A 147 -5.66 -9.24 1.23
C ALA A 147 -5.83 -9.66 -0.23
N LEU A 148 -4.94 -9.15 -1.06
CA LEU A 148 -4.72 -9.63 -2.41
C LEU A 148 -3.26 -10.05 -2.53
N VAL A 149 -3.04 -11.29 -2.95
CA VAL A 149 -1.72 -11.88 -3.06
C VAL A 149 -1.50 -12.31 -4.50
N HIS A 150 -0.49 -11.76 -5.15
CA HIS A 150 -0.08 -12.18 -6.49
C HIS A 150 1.32 -12.80 -6.44
N ILE A 151 1.43 -14.00 -6.98
CA ILE A 151 2.65 -14.81 -6.96
C ILE A 151 3.14 -14.98 -8.39
N THR A 152 4.38 -14.60 -8.66
CA THR A 152 5.04 -14.87 -9.94
C THR A 152 6.18 -15.84 -9.70
N GLY A 153 6.22 -16.95 -10.44
CA GLY A 153 7.27 -17.93 -10.38
C GLY A 153 7.57 -18.56 -11.73
N GLY A 154 8.59 -19.40 -11.78
CA GLY A 154 8.93 -20.19 -12.95
C GLY A 154 8.06 -21.44 -13.12
N PRO A 155 8.31 -22.25 -14.16
CA PRO A 155 7.65 -23.55 -14.35
C PRO A 155 7.87 -24.53 -13.18
N ASP A 156 8.85 -24.26 -12.35
CA ASP A 156 9.25 -25.00 -11.16
C ASP A 156 8.52 -24.55 -9.88
N LEU A 157 7.60 -23.58 -9.97
CA LEU A 157 6.79 -23.13 -8.84
C LEU A 157 5.87 -24.24 -8.33
N ARG A 158 5.98 -24.57 -7.04
CA ARG A 158 5.24 -25.66 -6.42
C ARG A 158 4.00 -25.14 -5.69
N LEU A 159 2.96 -25.99 -5.65
CA LEU A 159 1.73 -25.66 -4.91
C LEU A 159 1.98 -25.46 -3.40
N GLU A 160 2.95 -26.21 -2.83
CA GLU A 160 3.38 -26.02 -1.45
C GLU A 160 3.89 -24.59 -1.17
N GLU A 161 4.62 -24.01 -2.13
CA GLU A 161 5.16 -22.66 -2.04
C GLU A 161 4.02 -21.63 -2.07
N VAL A 162 3.04 -21.81 -2.95
CA VAL A 162 1.84 -20.97 -3.02
C VAL A 162 1.04 -21.04 -1.71
N ASN A 163 0.84 -22.25 -1.19
CA ASN A 163 0.12 -22.47 0.07
C ASN A 163 0.84 -21.81 1.25
N LEU A 164 2.16 -21.96 1.35
CA LEU A 164 2.98 -21.33 2.39
C LEU A 164 2.83 -19.80 2.40
N ILE A 165 2.84 -19.18 1.21
CA ILE A 165 2.63 -17.74 1.07
C ILE A 165 1.25 -17.34 1.56
N GLY A 166 0.20 -18.05 1.13
CA GLY A 166 -1.18 -17.80 1.54
C GLY A 166 -1.39 -17.95 3.06
N GLU A 167 -0.87 -19.03 3.65
CA GLU A 167 -0.93 -19.27 5.10
C GLU A 167 -0.20 -18.16 5.89
N THR A 168 0.96 -17.73 5.41
CA THR A 168 1.73 -16.66 6.07
C THR A 168 0.96 -15.35 6.09
N VAL A 169 0.31 -14.97 5.00
CA VAL A 169 -0.53 -13.76 4.96
C VAL A 169 -1.75 -13.93 5.87
N SER A 170 -2.42 -15.08 5.82
CA SER A 170 -3.64 -15.35 6.58
C SER A 170 -3.46 -15.25 8.10
N GLN A 171 -2.24 -15.45 8.61
CA GLN A 171 -1.95 -15.33 10.05
C GLN A 171 -2.16 -13.91 10.60
N TYR A 172 -2.09 -12.89 9.75
CA TYR A 172 -2.25 -11.49 10.12
C TYR A 172 -3.68 -10.98 9.96
N LEU A 173 -4.50 -11.72 9.22
CA LEU A 173 -5.83 -11.26 8.84
C LEU A 173 -6.89 -11.55 9.91
N ASP A 174 -7.95 -10.76 9.91
CA ASP A 174 -9.17 -11.09 10.63
C ASP A 174 -9.77 -12.40 10.09
N PRO A 175 -10.37 -13.27 10.92
CA PRO A 175 -11.00 -14.52 10.47
C PRO A 175 -12.09 -14.33 9.41
N SER A 176 -12.71 -13.15 9.33
CA SER A 176 -13.72 -12.80 8.33
C SER A 176 -13.15 -12.09 7.10
N ALA A 177 -11.82 -11.90 7.01
CA ALA A 177 -11.17 -11.16 5.95
C ALA A 177 -11.36 -11.81 4.57
N GLN A 178 -11.49 -10.96 3.56
CA GLN A 178 -11.52 -11.41 2.16
C GLN A 178 -10.09 -11.57 1.63
N VAL A 179 -9.77 -12.75 1.11
CA VAL A 179 -8.46 -13.04 0.51
C VAL A 179 -8.63 -13.42 -0.94
N PHE A 180 -8.00 -12.67 -1.81
CA PHE A 180 -7.89 -12.97 -3.24
C PHE A 180 -6.44 -13.34 -3.54
N TRP A 181 -6.25 -14.35 -4.37
CA TRP A 181 -4.91 -14.72 -4.79
C TRP A 181 -4.84 -15.01 -6.29
N GLY A 182 -3.70 -14.72 -6.88
CA GLY A 182 -3.39 -15.01 -8.27
C GLY A 182 -1.98 -15.57 -8.42
N ALA A 183 -1.77 -16.33 -9.49
CA ALA A 183 -0.46 -16.89 -9.80
C ALA A 183 -0.15 -16.76 -11.28
N ARG A 184 1.09 -16.35 -11.58
CA ARG A 184 1.64 -16.25 -12.93
C ARG A 184 2.90 -17.08 -13.07
N ILE A 185 2.98 -17.82 -14.17
CA ILE A 185 4.16 -18.62 -14.50
C ILE A 185 4.89 -17.97 -15.66
N LEU A 186 6.14 -17.62 -15.43
CA LEU A 186 7.04 -17.01 -16.40
C LEU A 186 8.36 -17.80 -16.48
N PRO A 187 8.82 -18.21 -17.67
CA PRO A 187 10.06 -18.96 -17.81
C PRO A 187 11.28 -18.24 -17.22
N GLU A 188 11.33 -16.91 -17.31
CA GLU A 188 12.41 -16.08 -16.76
C GLU A 188 12.45 -16.03 -15.23
N PHE A 189 11.41 -16.56 -14.57
CA PHE A 189 11.37 -16.74 -13.12
C PHE A 189 11.78 -18.13 -12.64
N GLU A 190 12.36 -18.96 -13.52
CA GLU A 190 12.90 -20.26 -13.08
C GLU A 190 13.89 -20.08 -11.94
N GLY A 191 13.73 -20.85 -10.87
CA GLY A 191 14.55 -20.78 -9.65
C GLY A 191 14.22 -19.61 -8.71
N ARG A 192 13.28 -18.71 -9.00
CA ARG A 192 12.91 -17.57 -8.14
C ARG A 192 11.41 -17.39 -8.03
N VAL A 193 11.01 -16.72 -6.96
CA VAL A 193 9.62 -16.38 -6.68
C VAL A 193 9.53 -14.89 -6.33
N GLN A 194 8.56 -14.20 -6.90
CA GLN A 194 8.18 -12.85 -6.51
C GLN A 194 6.77 -12.89 -5.94
N VAL A 195 6.58 -12.19 -4.83
CA VAL A 195 5.28 -12.04 -4.16
C VAL A 195 4.94 -10.57 -4.07
N ILE A 196 3.75 -10.23 -4.51
CA ILE A 196 3.15 -8.91 -4.35
C ILE A 196 1.96 -9.07 -3.44
N VAL A 197 1.90 -8.30 -2.35
CA VAL A 197 0.76 -8.29 -1.43
C VAL A 197 0.14 -6.90 -1.36
N ILE A 198 -1.19 -6.86 -1.36
CA ILE A 198 -1.96 -5.67 -1.01
C ILE A 198 -2.82 -6.08 0.18
N ILE A 199 -2.60 -5.47 1.33
CA ILE A 199 -3.32 -5.80 2.58
C ILE A 199 -4.06 -4.56 3.05
N THR A 200 -5.36 -4.68 3.27
CA THR A 200 -6.25 -3.57 3.64
C THR A 200 -6.74 -3.65 5.08
N GLY A 201 -7.07 -2.49 5.65
CA GLY A 201 -7.42 -2.40 7.07
C GLY A 201 -6.21 -2.45 8.00
N VAL A 202 -5.03 -2.15 7.49
CA VAL A 202 -3.77 -2.10 8.24
C VAL A 202 -3.67 -0.83 9.07
N LYS A 203 -2.80 -0.86 10.08
CA LYS A 203 -2.49 0.29 10.92
C LYS A 203 -1.05 0.74 10.64
N SER A 204 -0.87 1.98 10.24
CA SER A 204 0.44 2.56 10.04
C SER A 204 0.36 4.08 10.14
N PRO A 205 1.34 4.74 10.74
CA PRO A 205 1.42 6.21 10.71
C PRO A 205 1.76 6.76 9.31
N TYR A 206 2.20 5.89 8.38
CA TYR A 206 2.66 6.23 7.03
C TYR A 206 1.69 5.84 5.92
N ILE A 207 0.61 5.12 6.25
CA ILE A 207 -0.44 4.75 5.31
C ILE A 207 -1.74 5.36 5.80
N LEU A 208 -2.26 6.32 5.03
CA LEU A 208 -3.35 7.16 5.45
C LEU A 208 -4.55 6.94 4.52
N GLY A 209 -5.68 6.58 5.10
CA GLY A 209 -6.95 6.51 4.41
C GLY A 209 -7.55 7.89 4.10
N PRO A 210 -8.69 7.92 3.39
CA PRO A 210 -9.39 9.15 3.10
C PRO A 210 -9.77 9.89 4.40
N VAL A 211 -9.67 11.21 4.37
CA VAL A 211 -10.19 12.04 5.46
C VAL A 211 -11.70 12.07 5.30
N SER A 212 -12.43 11.39 6.17
CA SER A 212 -13.84 11.65 6.35
C SER A 212 -13.98 13.08 6.89
N TYR A 213 -14.57 13.97 6.11
CA TYR A 213 -14.97 15.28 6.59
C TYR A 213 -16.14 15.05 7.54
N GLU A 214 -15.84 14.77 8.80
CA GLU A 214 -16.80 15.09 9.85
C GLU A 214 -16.89 16.62 9.87
N ALA A 215 -17.99 17.14 9.33
CA ALA A 215 -18.28 18.56 9.47
C ALA A 215 -18.12 18.92 10.96
N PRO A 216 -17.35 19.97 11.30
CA PRO A 216 -17.12 20.34 12.69
C PRO A 216 -18.48 20.38 13.39
N VAL A 217 -18.57 19.64 14.48
CA VAL A 217 -19.80 19.35 15.19
C VAL A 217 -20.51 20.67 15.54
N THR A 218 -21.49 21.02 14.74
CA THR A 218 -22.40 22.17 14.97
C THR A 218 -23.10 22.06 16.35
N ARG A 219 -23.04 20.88 16.98
CA ARG A 219 -23.60 20.62 18.32
C ARG A 219 -22.89 21.32 19.47
N GLU A 220 -21.54 21.43 19.44
CA GLU A 220 -20.81 22.11 20.51
C GLU A 220 -20.98 23.62 20.45
N ILE A 221 -21.11 24.21 19.25
CA ILE A 221 -21.32 25.64 19.07
C ILE A 221 -22.75 26.02 19.49
N SER A 222 -23.74 25.19 19.17
CA SER A 222 -25.15 25.37 19.58
C SER A 222 -25.33 25.34 21.10
N GLN A 223 -24.66 24.40 21.79
CA GLN A 223 -24.70 24.31 23.24
C GLN A 223 -23.91 25.42 23.95
N THR A 224 -22.85 25.91 23.37
CA THR A 224 -22.00 26.97 23.99
C THR A 224 -22.58 28.38 23.76
N LEU A 225 -23.27 28.59 22.67
CA LEU A 225 -23.82 29.89 22.29
C LEU A 225 -25.33 30.04 22.50
N GLY A 226 -26.04 28.96 22.83
CA GLY A 226 -27.49 28.98 23.06
C GLY A 226 -28.33 29.41 21.83
N ILE A 227 -27.80 29.15 20.62
CA ILE A 227 -28.46 29.51 19.36
C ILE A 227 -28.99 28.23 18.69
N ASP A 228 -30.31 28.13 18.59
CA ASP A 228 -30.99 27.09 17.82
C ASP A 228 -30.86 27.40 16.32
N ILE A 229 -30.09 26.59 15.61
CA ILE A 229 -30.02 26.69 14.14
C ILE A 229 -31.20 25.91 13.56
N ILE A 230 -32.24 26.65 13.17
CA ILE A 230 -33.38 26.09 12.45
C ILE A 230 -32.92 25.72 11.02
N ARG A 231 -33.26 24.50 10.61
CA ARG A 231 -33.00 23.98 9.25
C ARG A 231 -33.92 24.63 8.22
#